data_8c7d2c5c813ad6f2e7ef41f670570463
#
_entry.id   8c7d2c5c813ad6f2e7ef41f670570463
#
_cell.length_a   1.000
_cell.length_b   1.000
_cell.length_c   1.000
_cell.angle_alpha   90.00
_cell.angle_beta   90.00
_cell.angle_gamma   90.00
#
_symmetry.space_group_name_H-M   'P 1'
#
loop_
_entity.id
_entity.type
_entity.pdbx_description
1 polymer ?
#
loop_
_entity_poly.entity_id
_entity_poly.type
_entity_poly.pdbx_seq_one_letter_code
_entity_poly.pdbx_strand_id
1 'polypeptide(L)'
;MVEYRPFPESREDEFRAFTRYAFSPERGPYDSEEAEDRTFLADGRGLFDGDEPLAVCAHHAFDLRIRGADRRVAGLSAVACPPEHRRCGHVRRLLRESLSEHRADGIAVSALWPFEYGFYRRFGWAT
;
A
#
# COMPACT_ATOMS: atom_id res chain seq x y z
N MET A 1 -15.03 -9.57 -11.19
CA MET A 1 -13.77 -10.30 -10.92
C MET A 1 -12.79 -9.38 -10.22
N VAL A 2 -12.22 -9.83 -9.14
CA VAL A 2 -11.28 -9.04 -8.34
C VAL A 2 -9.87 -9.17 -8.93
N GLU A 3 -9.23 -8.03 -9.18
CA GLU A 3 -7.94 -7.96 -9.86
C GLU A 3 -6.97 -7.05 -9.11
N TYR A 4 -5.72 -7.51 -8.95
CA TYR A 4 -4.61 -6.71 -8.47
C TYR A 4 -3.93 -6.01 -9.63
N ARG A 5 -3.75 -4.69 -9.53
CA ARG A 5 -3.07 -3.90 -10.58
C ARG A 5 -2.54 -2.58 -10.05
N PRO A 6 -1.65 -1.90 -10.82
CA PRO A 6 -1.24 -0.54 -10.50
C PRO A 6 -2.45 0.38 -10.38
N PHE A 7 -2.39 1.30 -9.40
CA PHE A 7 -3.42 2.32 -9.28
C PHE A 7 -3.16 3.40 -10.34
N PRO A 8 -4.15 3.77 -11.16
CA PRO A 8 -3.95 4.74 -12.23
C PRO A 8 -3.55 6.12 -11.70
N GLU A 9 -2.52 6.72 -12.27
CA GLU A 9 -2.10 8.08 -11.91
C GLU A 9 -3.20 9.12 -12.10
N SER A 10 -4.04 8.91 -13.12
CA SER A 10 -5.21 9.77 -13.38
C SER A 10 -6.25 9.76 -12.25
N ARG A 11 -6.17 8.78 -11.34
CA ARG A 11 -7.06 8.62 -10.19
C ARG A 11 -6.33 8.84 -8.85
N GLU A 12 -5.26 9.60 -8.85
CA GLU A 12 -4.47 9.88 -7.65
C GLU A 12 -5.31 10.50 -6.53
N ASP A 13 -6.21 11.39 -6.86
CA ASP A 13 -7.09 12.04 -5.86
C ASP A 13 -7.98 11.01 -5.15
N GLU A 14 -8.45 10.00 -5.86
CA GLU A 14 -9.22 8.90 -5.27
C GLU A 14 -8.35 8.06 -4.33
N PHE A 15 -7.12 7.75 -4.73
CA PHE A 15 -6.16 7.07 -3.86
C PHE A 15 -5.90 7.87 -2.58
N ARG A 16 -5.70 9.17 -2.70
CA ARG A 16 -5.48 10.07 -1.55
C ARG A 16 -6.70 10.14 -0.64
N ALA A 17 -7.90 10.11 -1.21
CA ALA A 17 -9.13 10.06 -0.43
C ALA A 17 -9.21 8.78 0.43
N PHE A 18 -8.82 7.63 -0.12
CA PHE A 18 -8.72 6.37 0.64
C PHE A 18 -7.77 6.47 1.82
N THR A 19 -6.57 6.96 1.57
CA THR A 19 -5.53 7.05 2.62
C THR A 19 -5.87 8.11 3.65
N ARG A 20 -6.45 9.23 3.23
CA ARG A 20 -6.94 10.29 4.13
C ARG A 20 -7.97 9.74 5.11
N TYR A 21 -8.95 9.03 4.59
CA TYR A 21 -9.99 8.41 5.41
C TYR A 21 -9.42 7.40 6.42
N ALA A 22 -8.46 6.59 6.00
CA ALA A 22 -7.88 5.55 6.83
C ALA A 22 -6.94 6.08 7.92
N PHE A 23 -6.14 7.10 7.60
CA PHE A 23 -5.03 7.55 8.47
C PHE A 23 -5.24 8.91 9.12
N SER A 24 -6.11 9.75 8.56
CA SER A 24 -6.35 11.10 9.07
C SER A 24 -7.83 11.49 8.94
N PRO A 25 -8.76 10.67 9.48
CA PRO A 25 -10.20 10.95 9.33
C PRO A 25 -10.63 12.26 10.00
N GLU A 26 -9.89 12.71 11.01
CA GLU A 26 -10.14 13.98 11.73
C GLU A 26 -9.95 15.21 10.83
N ARG A 27 -9.21 15.09 9.75
CA ARG A 27 -9.02 16.18 8.78
C ARG A 27 -10.19 16.35 7.80
N GLY A 28 -11.18 15.46 7.88
CA GLY A 28 -12.32 15.45 6.96
C GLY A 28 -11.98 14.91 5.57
N PRO A 29 -12.91 15.04 4.61
CA PRO A 29 -12.70 14.57 3.24
C PRO A 29 -11.47 15.17 2.58
N TYR A 30 -10.84 14.42 1.70
CA TYR A 30 -9.70 14.88 0.92
C TYR A 30 -10.11 16.00 -0.02
N ASP A 31 -9.34 17.08 -0.01
CA ASP A 31 -9.48 18.20 -0.94
C ASP A 31 -8.22 18.28 -1.81
N SER A 32 -8.40 18.14 -3.11
CA SER A 32 -7.31 18.18 -4.08
C SER A 32 -6.59 19.52 -4.17
N GLU A 33 -7.21 20.60 -3.67
CA GLU A 33 -6.59 21.92 -3.59
C GLU A 33 -5.64 22.05 -2.40
N GLU A 34 -5.73 21.17 -1.39
CA GLU A 34 -4.77 21.15 -0.30
C GLU A 34 -3.38 20.78 -0.84
N ALA A 35 -2.40 21.64 -0.55
CA ALA A 35 -1.02 21.39 -0.93
C ALA A 35 -0.44 20.28 -0.03
N GLU A 36 -0.59 19.04 -0.44
CA GLU A 36 0.08 17.92 0.19
C GLU A 36 1.38 17.61 -0.56
N ASP A 37 2.39 17.17 0.18
CA ASP A 37 3.63 16.71 -0.42
C ASP A 37 3.34 15.46 -1.27
N ARG A 38 3.38 15.64 -2.58
CA ARG A 38 3.06 14.59 -3.56
C ARG A 38 4.20 13.58 -3.77
N THR A 39 5.34 13.80 -3.16
CA THR A 39 6.49 12.88 -3.29
C THR A 39 6.25 11.53 -2.63
N PHE A 40 5.24 11.43 -1.78
CA PHE A 40 4.96 10.23 -0.99
C PHE A 40 4.31 9.08 -1.79
N LEU A 41 3.63 9.36 -2.89
CA LEU A 41 2.86 8.34 -3.63
C LEU A 41 3.50 8.00 -4.98
N ALA A 42 4.73 7.51 -4.95
CA ALA A 42 5.44 7.19 -6.19
C ALA A 42 4.86 6.01 -6.94
N ASP A 43 4.23 5.03 -6.25
CA ASP A 43 3.85 3.77 -6.90
C ASP A 43 2.69 3.09 -6.16
N GLY A 44 1.48 3.47 -6.52
CA GLY A 44 0.25 2.93 -5.95
C GLY A 44 -0.14 1.58 -6.54
N ARG A 45 -0.73 0.73 -5.70
CA ARG A 45 -1.34 -0.54 -6.09
C ARG A 45 -2.74 -0.63 -5.53
N GLY A 46 -3.58 -1.36 -6.21
CA GLY A 46 -4.94 -1.58 -5.75
C GLY A 46 -5.47 -2.95 -6.08
N LEU A 47 -6.43 -3.38 -5.30
CA LEU A 47 -7.28 -4.51 -5.58
C LEU A 47 -8.62 -3.95 -6.05
N PHE A 48 -9.04 -4.32 -7.26
CA PHE A 48 -10.22 -3.76 -7.91
C PHE A 48 -11.25 -4.84 -8.21
N ASP A 49 -12.51 -4.47 -8.09
CA ASP A 49 -13.62 -5.21 -8.70
C ASP A 49 -14.18 -4.35 -9.85
N GLY A 50 -13.84 -4.72 -11.09
CA GLY A 50 -14.06 -3.82 -12.21
C GLY A 50 -13.25 -2.53 -12.03
N ASP A 51 -13.93 -1.40 -11.97
CA ASP A 51 -13.32 -0.09 -11.74
C ASP A 51 -13.34 0.34 -10.27
N GLU A 52 -13.99 -0.43 -9.39
CA GLU A 52 -14.11 -0.11 -7.97
C GLU A 52 -12.89 -0.58 -7.18
N PRO A 53 -12.13 0.33 -6.54
CA PRO A 53 -11.05 -0.08 -5.67
C PRO A 53 -11.58 -0.60 -4.33
N LEU A 54 -11.14 -1.80 -3.95
CA LEU A 54 -11.53 -2.46 -2.70
C LEU A 54 -10.50 -2.28 -1.60
N ALA A 55 -9.24 -2.20 -1.96
CA ALA A 55 -8.12 -1.95 -1.04
C ALA A 55 -6.97 -1.35 -1.83
N VAL A 56 -6.14 -0.55 -1.17
CA VAL A 56 -5.01 0.14 -1.79
C VAL A 56 -3.76 0.04 -0.93
N CYS A 57 -2.60 0.19 -1.56
CA CYS A 57 -1.33 0.40 -0.88
C CYS A 57 -0.37 1.16 -1.78
N ALA A 58 0.75 1.63 -1.21
CA ALA A 58 1.83 2.25 -1.96
C ALA A 58 3.11 1.45 -1.80
N HIS A 59 3.85 1.31 -2.89
CA HIS A 59 5.16 0.69 -2.93
C HIS A 59 6.25 1.75 -2.97
N HIS A 60 7.33 1.52 -2.24
CA HIS A 60 8.53 2.35 -2.25
C HIS A 60 9.73 1.47 -2.53
N ALA A 61 10.66 1.97 -3.34
CA ALA A 61 11.92 1.28 -3.58
C ALA A 61 13.06 2.09 -2.97
N PHE A 62 13.84 1.47 -2.10
CA PHE A 62 15.00 2.10 -1.49
C PHE A 62 16.10 1.07 -1.20
N ASP A 63 17.30 1.55 -0.92
CA ASP A 63 18.42 0.70 -0.58
C ASP A 63 18.69 0.79 0.92
N LEU A 64 18.83 -0.37 1.56
CA LEU A 64 19.27 -0.49 2.94
C LEU A 64 20.57 -1.24 3.02
N ARG A 65 21.43 -0.79 3.94
CA ARG A 65 22.63 -1.52 4.27
C ARG A 65 22.31 -2.63 5.26
N ILE A 66 22.45 -3.86 4.80
CA ILE A 66 22.15 -5.06 5.59
C ILE A 66 23.39 -5.92 5.65
N ARG A 67 23.93 -6.11 6.86
CA ARG A 67 25.15 -6.90 7.10
C ARG A 67 26.33 -6.47 6.21
N GLY A 68 26.52 -5.16 6.04
CA GLY A 68 27.62 -4.61 5.27
C GLY A 68 27.42 -4.57 3.75
N ALA A 69 26.27 -4.97 3.24
CA ALA A 69 25.96 -4.91 1.82
C ALA A 69 24.70 -4.06 1.58
N ASP A 70 24.70 -3.28 0.51
CA ASP A 70 23.55 -2.52 0.10
C ASP A 70 22.56 -3.45 -0.61
N ARG A 71 21.30 -3.44 -0.13
CA ARG A 71 20.22 -4.28 -0.67
C ARG A 71 19.05 -3.42 -1.07
N ARG A 72 18.46 -3.73 -2.24
CA ARG A 72 17.19 -3.16 -2.64
C ARG A 72 16.08 -3.71 -1.75
N VAL A 73 15.28 -2.82 -1.19
CA VAL A 73 14.18 -3.14 -0.28
C VAL A 73 12.88 -2.60 -0.86
N ALA A 74 11.84 -3.41 -0.81
CA ALA A 74 10.50 -2.98 -1.15
C ALA A 74 9.80 -2.46 0.10
N GLY A 75 9.61 -1.15 0.17
CA GLY A 75 8.80 -0.51 1.20
C GLY A 75 7.31 -0.63 0.88
N LEU A 76 6.52 -0.88 1.90
CA LEU A 76 5.06 -0.91 1.80
C LEU A 76 4.46 0.11 2.74
N SER A 77 3.57 0.95 2.24
CA SER A 77 2.88 1.96 3.04
C SER A 77 1.46 2.19 2.57
N ALA A 78 0.73 3.03 3.28
CA ALA A 78 -0.61 3.48 2.90
C ALA A 78 -1.59 2.33 2.66
N VAL A 79 -1.45 1.21 3.37
CA VAL A 79 -2.37 0.08 3.26
C VAL A 79 -3.72 0.49 3.82
N ALA A 80 -4.74 0.53 2.99
CA ALA A 80 -6.07 0.99 3.37
C ALA A 80 -7.17 0.16 2.72
N CYS A 81 -8.21 -0.11 3.51
CA CYS A 81 -9.43 -0.78 3.04
C CYS A 81 -10.63 -0.06 3.67
N PRO A 82 -11.58 0.44 2.85
CA PRO A 82 -12.78 1.09 3.39
C PRO A 82 -13.58 0.15 4.28
N PRO A 83 -14.33 0.68 5.28
CA PRO A 83 -15.11 -0.15 6.19
C PRO A 83 -16.06 -1.12 5.52
N GLU A 84 -16.71 -0.69 4.42
CA GLU A 84 -17.65 -1.50 3.66
C GLU A 84 -17.03 -2.72 2.97
N HIS A 85 -15.70 -2.70 2.80
CA HIS A 85 -14.96 -3.79 2.15
C HIS A 85 -14.09 -4.59 3.14
N ARG A 86 -14.11 -4.25 4.42
CA ARG A 86 -13.32 -4.95 5.45
C ARG A 86 -13.85 -6.37 5.71
N ARG A 87 -12.96 -7.22 6.25
CA ARG A 87 -13.23 -8.61 6.61
C ARG A 87 -13.59 -9.52 5.42
N CYS A 88 -13.27 -9.09 4.19
CA CYS A 88 -13.46 -9.89 2.98
C CYS A 88 -12.15 -10.50 2.45
N GLY A 89 -11.04 -10.37 3.19
CA GLY A 89 -9.75 -10.87 2.76
C GLY A 89 -9.04 -10.02 1.70
N HIS A 90 -9.51 -8.80 1.44
CA HIS A 90 -8.94 -7.95 0.40
C HIS A 90 -7.52 -7.48 0.74
N VAL A 91 -7.26 -7.04 1.97
CA VAL A 91 -5.91 -6.64 2.38
C VAL A 91 -4.96 -7.83 2.34
N ARG A 92 -5.40 -8.99 2.78
CA ARG A 92 -4.59 -10.22 2.69
C ARG A 92 -4.19 -10.51 1.25
N ARG A 93 -5.13 -10.45 0.32
CA ARG A 93 -4.86 -10.68 -1.10
C ARG A 93 -3.93 -9.61 -1.68
N LEU A 94 -4.19 -8.34 -1.35
CA LEU A 94 -3.35 -7.23 -1.77
C LEU A 94 -1.89 -7.41 -1.33
N LEU A 95 -1.66 -7.77 -0.07
CA LEU A 95 -0.32 -7.99 0.47
C LEU A 95 0.37 -9.19 -0.19
N ARG A 96 -0.35 -10.29 -0.41
CA ARG A 96 0.20 -11.46 -1.10
C ARG A 96 0.60 -11.15 -2.53
N GLU A 97 -0.23 -10.43 -3.27
CA GLU A 97 0.06 -10.03 -4.63
C GLU A 97 1.24 -9.04 -4.68
N SER A 98 1.32 -8.11 -3.72
CA SER A 98 2.45 -7.20 -3.60
C SER A 98 3.77 -7.94 -3.36
N LEU A 99 3.77 -8.92 -2.46
CA LEU A 99 4.97 -9.73 -2.21
C LEU A 99 5.36 -10.57 -3.43
N SER A 100 4.38 -11.11 -4.16
CA SER A 100 4.64 -11.84 -5.40
C SER A 100 5.25 -10.96 -6.48
N GLU A 101 4.76 -9.73 -6.61
CA GLU A 101 5.32 -8.74 -7.55
C GLU A 101 6.77 -8.40 -7.18
N HIS A 102 7.05 -8.11 -5.90
CA HIS A 102 8.41 -7.84 -5.46
C HIS A 102 9.36 -9.02 -5.71
N ARG A 103 8.89 -10.24 -5.45
CA ARG A 103 9.66 -11.44 -5.73
C ARG A 103 9.98 -11.59 -7.22
N ALA A 104 9.00 -11.32 -8.08
CA ALA A 104 9.18 -11.35 -9.54
C ALA A 104 10.21 -10.31 -10.00
N ASP A 105 10.30 -9.17 -9.30
CA ASP A 105 11.28 -8.11 -9.57
C ASP A 105 12.66 -8.40 -8.93
N GLY A 106 12.84 -9.56 -8.31
CA GLY A 106 14.11 -9.95 -7.70
C GLY A 106 14.39 -9.28 -6.34
N ILE A 107 13.39 -8.69 -5.70
CA ILE A 107 13.52 -8.02 -4.41
C ILE A 107 13.22 -9.02 -3.29
N ALA A 108 14.22 -9.30 -2.45
CA ALA A 108 14.13 -10.32 -1.42
C ALA A 108 13.68 -9.81 -0.05
N VAL A 109 13.68 -8.50 0.15
CA VAL A 109 13.38 -7.87 1.46
C VAL A 109 12.26 -6.87 1.31
N SER A 110 11.26 -6.98 2.18
CA SER A 110 10.18 -6.01 2.29
C SER A 110 10.17 -5.38 3.68
N ALA A 111 9.90 -4.10 3.75
CA ALA A 111 9.82 -3.35 5.00
C ALA A 111 8.55 -2.51 5.03
N LEU A 112 7.98 -2.35 6.22
CA LEU A 112 6.84 -1.49 6.43
C LEU A 112 6.86 -0.88 7.83
N TRP A 113 6.09 0.19 8.00
CA TRP A 113 5.86 0.81 9.30
C TRP A 113 4.46 0.39 9.77
N PRO A 114 4.34 -0.50 10.76
CA PRO A 114 3.05 -1.08 11.12
C PRO A 114 2.21 -0.13 11.99
N PHE A 115 0.89 -0.13 11.75
CA PHE A 115 -0.06 0.42 12.72
C PHE A 115 -0.31 -0.57 13.87
N GLU A 116 -0.20 -1.87 13.61
CA GLU A 116 -0.30 -2.95 14.58
C GLU A 116 0.63 -4.09 14.19
N TYR A 117 1.56 -4.44 15.06
CA TYR A 117 2.56 -5.48 14.78
C TYR A 117 1.93 -6.85 14.52
N GLY A 118 0.95 -7.25 15.32
CA GLY A 118 0.28 -8.54 15.18
C GLY A 118 -0.42 -8.74 13.85
N PHE A 119 -0.96 -7.67 13.27
CA PHE A 119 -1.63 -7.72 11.98
C PHE A 119 -0.67 -8.16 10.87
N TYR A 120 0.51 -7.53 10.78
CA TYR A 120 1.48 -7.82 9.72
C TYR A 120 2.26 -9.12 9.95
N ARG A 121 2.43 -9.55 11.20
CA ARG A 121 3.05 -10.85 11.52
C ARG A 121 2.32 -12.01 10.87
N ARG A 122 1.01 -11.96 10.79
CA ARG A 122 0.21 -13.00 10.13
C ARG A 122 0.56 -13.18 8.66
N PHE A 123 1.14 -12.16 8.04
CA PHE A 123 1.52 -12.17 6.63
C PHE A 123 3.03 -12.35 6.41
N GLY A 124 3.80 -12.53 7.47
CA GLY A 124 5.22 -12.87 7.39
C GLY A 124 6.19 -11.76 7.77
N TRP A 125 5.72 -10.54 8.09
CA TRP A 125 6.62 -9.51 8.58
C TRP A 125 6.99 -9.75 10.04
N ALA A 126 8.27 -9.52 10.35
CA ALA A 126 8.81 -9.63 11.71
C ALA A 126 9.38 -8.28 12.17
N THR A 127 9.46 -8.09 13.48
CA THR A 127 10.05 -6.90 14.11
C THR A 127 11.49 -7.15 14.52
#